data_c485a55693e22e777da471010a7c6e48
#
_entry.id   c485a55693e22e777da471010a7c6e48
#
_cell.length_a   1.000
_cell.length_b   1.000
_cell.length_c   1.000
_cell.angle_alpha   90.00
_cell.angle_beta   90.00
_cell.angle_gamma   90.00
#
_symmetry.space_group_name_H-M   'P 1'
#
loop_
_entity.id
_entity.type
_entity.pdbx_description
1 polymer ?
#
loop_
_entity_poly.entity_id
_entity_poly.type
_entity_poly.pdbx_seq_one_letter_code
_entity_poly.pdbx_strand_id
1 'polypeptide(L)'
;MKIGIVGLPNVGKSTLFNALTKSYSAPAENFPFCTIEPNVGIVDVKDPRMDALSEMSKTQKIVYAHTEFVDIAGLVKGASKGEWLGNKFLSHIREVDAIVQVLRHFNDSDIVHVEWGVDPLRDREIINTELIFADLEQIEKNLPNLQKKARITQNKDEKRTVEILEAIQKVLMEGNLANTIKSEFSPEDLKLIKSYNFLTLKPFIYALNIAQEDLANAEALKKEFKQKLNAPVAIVCVKLESEMMEFSPEERVEFLTELLELHGDNPIPTLDDLIGLAFRQLGLMYYFTTGEKETRAWTIPVDSTAPQAAWAIHSDFEKWFIKAEVVSTDKLLEAGSWAKAKEKGLIRLEGKEYIVQDGDVIIFKFNV
;
A
#
# COMPACT_ATOMS: atom_id res chain seq x y z
N MET A 1 2.02 9.11 0.51
CA MET A 1 0.80 8.48 -0.04
C MET A 1 0.02 7.85 1.09
N LYS A 2 -1.30 7.96 1.03
CA LYS A 2 -2.19 7.58 2.13
C LYS A 2 -2.95 6.29 1.81
N ILE A 3 -3.01 5.37 2.77
CA ILE A 3 -3.75 4.11 2.69
C ILE A 3 -4.87 4.16 3.72
N GLY A 4 -6.12 4.09 3.27
CA GLY A 4 -7.27 4.12 4.16
C GLY A 4 -7.65 2.73 4.68
N ILE A 5 -7.77 2.59 5.99
CA ILE A 5 -8.29 1.37 6.61
C ILE A 5 -9.80 1.47 6.71
N VAL A 6 -10.51 0.56 6.07
CA VAL A 6 -11.97 0.48 6.07
C VAL A 6 -12.45 -0.92 6.49
N GLY A 7 -13.72 -1.06 6.79
CA GLY A 7 -14.35 -2.33 7.16
C GLY A 7 -15.59 -2.09 8.00
N LEU A 8 -16.40 -3.13 8.22
CA LEU A 8 -17.58 -3.06 9.07
C LEU A 8 -17.21 -2.77 10.55
N PRO A 9 -18.13 -2.35 11.39
CA PRO A 9 -17.90 -2.26 12.82
C PRO A 9 -17.42 -3.59 13.42
N ASN A 10 -16.54 -3.54 14.42
CA ASN A 10 -16.07 -4.70 15.18
C ASN A 10 -15.29 -5.77 14.39
N VAL A 11 -14.68 -5.41 13.27
CA VAL A 11 -13.78 -6.30 12.50
C VAL A 11 -12.29 -6.18 12.87
N GLY A 12 -11.95 -5.25 13.80
CA GLY A 12 -10.57 -5.06 14.27
C GLY A 12 -9.82 -3.88 13.64
N LYS A 13 -10.48 -2.95 12.92
CA LYS A 13 -9.81 -1.81 12.24
C LYS A 13 -8.96 -0.94 13.14
N SER A 14 -9.54 -0.41 14.21
CA SER A 14 -8.81 0.51 15.11
C SER A 14 -7.70 -0.22 15.88
N THR A 15 -7.88 -1.51 16.18
CA THR A 15 -6.83 -2.33 16.77
C THR A 15 -5.69 -2.55 15.77
N LEU A 16 -6.01 -2.84 14.50
CA LEU A 16 -5.03 -2.92 13.41
C LEU A 16 -4.27 -1.60 13.25
N PHE A 17 -4.98 -0.47 13.20
CA PHE A 17 -4.36 0.85 13.10
C PHE A 17 -3.41 1.13 14.27
N ASN A 18 -3.83 0.82 15.49
CA ASN A 18 -3.00 0.98 16.68
C ASN A 18 -1.75 0.07 16.62
N ALA A 19 -1.89 -1.17 16.18
CA ALA A 19 -0.76 -2.09 16.03
C ALA A 19 0.23 -1.58 14.98
N LEU A 20 -0.24 -1.12 13.82
CA LEU A 20 0.58 -0.50 12.79
C LEU A 20 1.35 0.73 13.30
N THR A 21 0.64 1.64 13.98
CA THR A 21 1.22 2.91 14.41
C THR A 21 2.12 2.82 15.63
N LYS A 22 1.91 1.85 16.54
CA LYS A 22 2.76 1.66 17.70
C LYS A 22 4.00 0.81 17.41
N SER A 23 3.84 -0.27 16.64
CA SER A 23 4.93 -1.22 16.36
C SER A 23 5.84 -0.81 15.20
N TYR A 24 5.34 0.01 14.30
CA TYR A 24 6.02 0.37 13.04
C TYR A 24 6.14 1.88 12.82
N SER A 25 5.92 2.69 13.87
CA SER A 25 6.00 4.15 13.76
C SER A 25 7.38 4.60 13.30
N ALA A 26 7.39 5.35 12.20
CA ALA A 26 8.62 5.99 11.74
C ALA A 26 9.06 7.09 12.72
N PRO A 27 10.37 7.23 13.01
CA PRO A 27 10.87 8.29 13.89
C PRO A 27 10.47 9.67 13.37
N ALA A 28 9.83 10.49 14.21
CA ALA A 28 9.36 11.83 13.85
C ALA A 28 10.48 12.76 13.34
N GLU A 29 11.73 12.51 13.76
CA GLU A 29 12.92 13.24 13.34
C GLU A 29 13.21 13.13 11.82
N ASN A 30 12.70 12.11 11.17
CA ASN A 30 12.89 11.91 9.73
C ASN A 30 11.90 12.73 8.87
N PHE A 31 10.87 13.37 9.50
CA PHE A 31 9.77 14.07 8.82
C PHE A 31 9.46 15.44 9.43
N PRO A 32 10.34 16.45 9.21
CA PRO A 32 10.23 17.76 9.87
C PRO A 32 8.99 18.58 9.54
N PHE A 33 8.13 18.12 8.61
CA PHE A 33 6.92 18.82 8.17
C PHE A 33 5.63 17.98 8.29
N CYS A 34 5.67 16.81 8.95
CA CYS A 34 4.46 16.03 9.16
C CYS A 34 3.64 16.60 10.33
N THR A 35 2.44 17.08 10.00
CA THR A 35 1.41 17.38 11.01
C THR A 35 0.88 16.06 11.55
N ILE A 36 0.97 15.84 12.86
CA ILE A 36 0.41 14.65 13.51
C ILE A 36 -1.12 14.83 13.55
N GLU A 37 -1.81 14.24 12.59
CA GLU A 37 -3.28 14.15 12.61
C GLU A 37 -3.69 12.91 13.45
N PRO A 38 -4.75 13.00 14.27
CA PRO A 38 -5.08 11.96 15.27
C PRO A 38 -5.39 10.57 14.71
N ASN A 39 -5.65 10.45 13.41
CA ASN A 39 -6.02 9.19 12.75
C ASN A 39 -5.09 8.87 11.56
N VAL A 40 -3.89 9.46 11.53
CA VAL A 40 -2.86 9.21 10.51
C VAL A 40 -1.60 8.69 11.20
N GLY A 41 -1.12 7.55 10.76
CA GLY A 41 0.11 6.95 11.25
C GLY A 41 1.12 6.79 10.12
N ILE A 42 2.36 7.24 10.34
CA ILE A 42 3.48 7.01 9.42
C ILE A 42 4.13 5.69 9.82
N VAL A 43 4.21 4.77 8.89
CA VAL A 43 4.63 3.40 9.11
C VAL A 43 5.82 3.08 8.20
N ASP A 44 6.89 2.55 8.78
CA ASP A 44 8.07 2.11 8.04
C ASP A 44 7.78 0.84 7.22
N VAL A 45 8.25 0.82 5.99
CA VAL A 45 8.23 -0.36 5.12
C VAL A 45 9.56 -1.08 5.29
N LYS A 46 9.60 -2.06 6.21
CA LYS A 46 10.82 -2.83 6.48
C LYS A 46 11.16 -3.75 5.31
N ASP A 47 12.46 -3.90 5.07
CA ASP A 47 12.99 -4.79 4.04
C ASP A 47 14.30 -5.43 4.53
N PRO A 48 14.40 -6.77 4.58
CA PRO A 48 15.60 -7.47 5.06
C PRO A 48 16.87 -7.10 4.30
N ARG A 49 16.73 -6.67 3.04
CA ARG A 49 17.86 -6.21 2.23
C ARG A 49 18.54 -4.98 2.82
N MET A 50 17.77 -4.11 3.50
CA MET A 50 18.29 -2.91 4.18
C MET A 50 19.21 -3.26 5.35
N ASP A 51 18.82 -4.25 6.14
CA ASP A 51 19.60 -4.72 7.28
C ASP A 51 20.94 -5.32 6.80
N ALA A 52 20.88 -6.18 5.77
CA ALA A 52 22.07 -6.77 5.16
C ALA A 52 23.01 -5.71 4.53
N LEU A 53 22.45 -4.70 3.83
CA LEU A 53 23.24 -3.59 3.28
C LEU A 53 23.86 -2.73 4.38
N SER A 54 23.14 -2.50 5.47
CA SER A 54 23.61 -1.74 6.62
C SER A 54 24.78 -2.45 7.32
N GLU A 55 24.67 -3.76 7.53
CA GLU A 55 25.73 -4.58 8.11
C GLU A 55 26.99 -4.57 7.21
N MET A 56 26.83 -4.80 5.91
CA MET A 56 27.93 -4.77 4.94
C MET A 56 28.65 -3.42 4.95
N SER A 57 27.92 -2.32 4.97
CA SER A 57 28.44 -0.95 4.92
C SER A 57 28.83 -0.38 6.28
N LYS A 58 28.57 -1.11 7.37
CA LYS A 58 28.74 -0.67 8.78
C LYS A 58 28.06 0.67 9.03
N THR A 59 26.83 0.76 8.58
CA THR A 59 26.05 1.99 8.57
C THR A 59 25.68 2.44 9.99
N GLN A 60 25.74 3.75 10.24
CA GLN A 60 25.34 4.34 11.52
C GLN A 60 23.82 4.50 11.66
N LYS A 61 23.10 4.70 10.54
CA LYS A 61 21.66 4.96 10.53
C LYS A 61 20.98 4.28 9.35
N ILE A 62 19.88 3.57 9.62
CA ILE A 62 18.98 3.02 8.59
C ILE A 62 17.77 3.94 8.46
N VAL A 63 17.37 4.23 7.23
CA VAL A 63 16.15 5.01 6.92
C VAL A 63 15.31 4.21 5.94
N TYR A 64 14.25 3.60 6.44
CA TYR A 64 13.31 2.82 5.64
C TYR A 64 12.43 3.71 4.76
N ALA A 65 11.87 3.14 3.70
CA ALA A 65 10.73 3.72 3.02
C ALA A 65 9.53 3.77 3.98
N HIS A 66 8.59 4.69 3.75
CA HIS A 66 7.43 4.83 4.64
C HIS A 66 6.15 5.02 3.83
N THR A 67 5.03 4.71 4.47
CA THR A 67 3.69 4.98 3.97
C THR A 67 2.80 5.48 5.10
N GLU A 68 1.69 6.14 4.75
CA GLU A 68 0.75 6.67 5.72
C GLU A 68 -0.49 5.79 5.76
N PHE A 69 -0.87 5.31 6.95
CA PHE A 69 -2.14 4.64 7.19
C PHE A 69 -3.11 5.59 7.86
N VAL A 70 -4.38 5.54 7.44
CA VAL A 70 -5.45 6.40 7.95
C VAL A 70 -6.59 5.54 8.47
N ASP A 71 -6.96 5.66 9.75
CA ASP A 71 -8.18 5.02 10.29
C ASP A 71 -9.41 5.83 9.90
N ILE A 72 -10.01 5.46 8.77
CA ILE A 72 -11.21 6.15 8.26
C ILE A 72 -12.43 5.92 9.16
N ALA A 73 -12.53 4.79 9.84
CA ALA A 73 -13.63 4.49 10.75
C ALA A 73 -13.58 5.33 12.03
N GLY A 74 -12.40 5.65 12.54
CA GLY A 74 -12.21 6.55 13.70
C GLY A 74 -12.64 7.98 13.42
N LEU A 75 -12.65 8.41 12.17
CA LEU A 75 -13.09 9.74 11.74
C LEU A 75 -14.61 9.91 11.76
N VAL A 76 -15.37 8.82 11.73
CA VAL A 76 -16.85 8.83 11.73
C VAL A 76 -17.36 8.43 13.12
N LYS A 77 -17.25 9.35 14.10
CA LYS A 77 -17.89 9.18 15.41
C LYS A 77 -19.41 9.08 15.23
N GLY A 78 -19.98 7.88 15.40
CA GLY A 78 -21.43 7.64 15.35
C GLY A 78 -21.89 6.54 14.39
N ALA A 79 -21.02 5.99 13.54
CA ALA A 79 -21.34 4.87 12.65
C ALA A 79 -21.83 3.60 13.39
N SER A 80 -21.62 3.52 14.72
CA SER A 80 -22.13 2.44 15.57
C SER A 80 -23.65 2.47 15.82
N LYS A 81 -24.37 3.51 15.36
CA LYS A 81 -25.82 3.69 15.59
C LYS A 81 -26.67 3.45 14.35
N GLY A 82 -26.19 2.69 13.37
CA GLY A 82 -27.01 2.26 12.22
C GLY A 82 -27.17 3.29 11.09
N GLU A 83 -26.54 4.46 11.16
CA GLU A 83 -26.39 5.35 10.00
C GLU A 83 -25.17 4.90 9.20
N TRP A 84 -25.39 4.01 8.27
CA TRP A 84 -24.41 3.40 7.39
C TRP A 84 -23.72 4.45 6.51
N LEU A 85 -22.40 4.39 6.48
CA LEU A 85 -21.49 4.96 5.49
C LEU A 85 -21.90 6.35 4.92
N GLY A 86 -22.09 7.33 5.82
CA GLY A 86 -22.49 8.68 5.42
C GLY A 86 -21.48 9.39 4.53
N ASN A 87 -21.86 10.50 3.91
CA ASN A 87 -21.05 11.34 3.01
C ASN A 87 -19.65 11.67 3.54
N LYS A 88 -19.46 11.73 4.88
CA LYS A 88 -18.15 11.92 5.52
C LYS A 88 -17.21 10.74 5.33
N PHE A 89 -17.70 9.51 5.45
CA PHE A 89 -16.90 8.31 5.20
C PHE A 89 -16.42 8.26 3.74
N LEU A 90 -17.32 8.50 2.79
CA LEU A 90 -16.97 8.54 1.37
C LEU A 90 -16.00 9.68 1.06
N SER A 91 -16.11 10.84 1.72
CA SER A 91 -15.17 11.94 1.53
C SER A 91 -13.76 11.58 2.00
N HIS A 92 -13.63 10.91 3.14
CA HIS A 92 -12.32 10.45 3.63
C HIS A 92 -11.70 9.36 2.73
N ILE A 93 -12.53 8.44 2.18
CA ILE A 93 -12.02 7.48 1.18
C ILE A 93 -11.53 8.20 -0.08
N ARG A 94 -12.11 9.33 -0.48
CA ARG A 94 -11.62 10.12 -1.62
C ARG A 94 -10.21 10.66 -1.40
N GLU A 95 -9.82 10.96 -0.15
CA GLU A 95 -8.54 11.56 0.20
C GLU A 95 -7.35 10.57 0.25
N VAL A 96 -7.62 9.26 0.25
CA VAL A 96 -6.57 8.23 0.27
C VAL A 96 -6.26 7.71 -1.12
N ASP A 97 -5.06 7.14 -1.29
CA ASP A 97 -4.55 6.64 -2.58
C ASP A 97 -4.88 5.15 -2.81
N ALA A 98 -5.02 4.38 -1.72
CA ALA A 98 -5.37 2.96 -1.72
C ALA A 98 -6.25 2.63 -0.51
N ILE A 99 -6.92 1.48 -0.55
CA ILE A 99 -7.85 1.03 0.47
C ILE A 99 -7.41 -0.34 0.99
N VAL A 100 -7.26 -0.47 2.31
CA VAL A 100 -7.17 -1.74 3.04
C VAL A 100 -8.53 -2.02 3.66
N GLN A 101 -9.25 -2.98 3.12
CA GLN A 101 -10.51 -3.42 3.70
C GLN A 101 -10.28 -4.59 4.65
N VAL A 102 -10.58 -4.37 5.93
CA VAL A 102 -10.46 -5.40 6.98
C VAL A 102 -11.71 -6.26 6.96
N LEU A 103 -11.51 -7.57 6.81
CA LEU A 103 -12.55 -8.60 6.79
C LEU A 103 -12.41 -9.48 8.03
N ARG A 104 -13.49 -9.68 8.76
CA ARG A 104 -13.51 -10.52 9.97
C ARG A 104 -13.64 -12.00 9.60
N HIS A 105 -12.67 -12.81 10.01
CA HIS A 105 -12.67 -14.27 9.88
C HIS A 105 -12.37 -14.95 11.22
N PHE A 106 -12.87 -14.40 12.30
CA PHE A 106 -12.75 -14.98 13.63
C PHE A 106 -14.12 -14.96 14.34
N ASN A 107 -14.36 -15.95 15.19
CA ASN A 107 -15.52 -15.99 16.07
C ASN A 107 -15.09 -15.54 17.46
N ASP A 108 -15.83 -14.60 18.03
CA ASP A 108 -15.65 -14.13 19.39
C ASP A 108 -17.04 -13.81 19.95
N SER A 109 -17.46 -14.52 21.01
CA SER A 109 -18.76 -14.37 21.65
C SER A 109 -18.95 -13.01 22.33
N ASP A 110 -17.86 -12.37 22.71
CA ASP A 110 -17.86 -11.08 23.43
C ASP A 110 -17.91 -9.89 22.45
N ILE A 111 -17.66 -10.16 21.17
CA ILE A 111 -17.64 -9.16 20.10
C ILE A 111 -18.83 -9.36 19.17
N VAL A 112 -19.88 -8.55 19.35
CA VAL A 112 -21.08 -8.61 18.50
C VAL A 112 -20.74 -8.27 17.05
N HIS A 113 -21.07 -9.16 16.11
CA HIS A 113 -21.07 -8.85 14.69
C HIS A 113 -22.35 -8.08 14.32
N VAL A 114 -22.23 -7.07 13.47
CA VAL A 114 -23.38 -6.21 13.06
C VAL A 114 -24.39 -7.00 12.25
N GLU A 115 -23.91 -7.96 11.47
CA GLU A 115 -24.71 -8.88 10.68
C GLU A 115 -24.74 -10.27 11.34
N TRP A 116 -25.75 -11.06 11.03
CA TRP A 116 -25.95 -12.40 11.60
C TRP A 116 -24.84 -13.38 11.15
N GLY A 117 -23.85 -13.57 12.02
CA GLY A 117 -22.71 -14.45 11.79
C GLY A 117 -21.54 -13.82 11.02
N VAL A 118 -20.38 -14.50 11.05
CA VAL A 118 -19.14 -14.08 10.39
C VAL A 118 -19.15 -14.55 8.93
N ASP A 119 -19.14 -13.63 7.99
CA ASP A 119 -19.03 -13.90 6.54
C ASP A 119 -18.19 -12.80 5.87
N PRO A 120 -16.89 -13.05 5.66
CA PRO A 120 -15.98 -12.05 5.06
C PRO A 120 -16.40 -11.62 3.65
N LEU A 121 -17.03 -12.51 2.86
CA LEU A 121 -17.43 -12.19 1.49
C LEU A 121 -18.64 -11.25 1.47
N ARG A 122 -19.64 -11.52 2.30
CA ARG A 122 -20.78 -10.63 2.49
C ARG A 122 -20.32 -9.27 3.01
N ASP A 123 -19.43 -9.25 4.00
CA ASP A 123 -18.92 -8.00 4.59
C ASP A 123 -18.18 -7.15 3.57
N ARG A 124 -17.45 -7.80 2.64
CA ARG A 124 -16.84 -7.13 1.48
C ARG A 124 -17.89 -6.48 0.60
N GLU A 125 -18.94 -7.23 0.23
CA GLU A 125 -19.96 -6.76 -0.71
C GLU A 125 -20.72 -5.55 -0.19
N ILE A 126 -20.95 -5.47 1.12
CA ILE A 126 -21.64 -4.32 1.73
C ILE A 126 -20.86 -3.04 1.46
N ILE A 127 -19.56 -3.02 1.71
CA ILE A 127 -18.74 -1.82 1.47
C ILE A 127 -18.60 -1.54 -0.02
N ASN A 128 -18.34 -2.57 -0.84
CA ASN A 128 -18.21 -2.40 -2.27
C ASN A 128 -19.46 -1.78 -2.89
N THR A 129 -20.63 -2.23 -2.47
CA THR A 129 -21.92 -1.73 -2.96
C THR A 129 -22.08 -0.23 -2.69
N GLU A 130 -21.72 0.25 -1.50
CA GLU A 130 -21.77 1.67 -1.18
C GLU A 130 -20.82 2.51 -2.05
N LEU A 131 -19.61 2.00 -2.28
CA LEU A 131 -18.64 2.70 -3.15
C LEU A 131 -19.11 2.73 -4.61
N ILE A 132 -19.70 1.63 -5.08
CA ILE A 132 -20.30 1.52 -6.41
C ILE A 132 -21.43 2.54 -6.58
N PHE A 133 -22.36 2.63 -5.62
CA PHE A 133 -23.45 3.61 -5.68
C PHE A 133 -22.95 5.04 -5.69
N ALA A 134 -21.93 5.37 -4.87
CA ALA A 134 -21.36 6.71 -4.85
C ALA A 134 -20.73 7.11 -6.20
N ASP A 135 -20.05 6.19 -6.86
CA ASP A 135 -19.44 6.44 -8.16
C ASP A 135 -20.50 6.47 -9.28
N LEU A 136 -21.52 5.60 -9.23
CA LEU A 136 -22.65 5.64 -10.17
C LEU A 136 -23.41 6.97 -10.12
N GLU A 137 -23.73 7.46 -8.91
CA GLU A 137 -24.39 8.76 -8.72
C GLU A 137 -23.56 9.90 -9.37
N GLN A 138 -22.25 9.86 -9.19
CA GLN A 138 -21.35 10.83 -9.78
C GLN A 138 -21.34 10.76 -11.30
N ILE A 139 -21.34 9.56 -11.88
CA ILE A 139 -21.38 9.36 -13.34
C ILE A 139 -22.72 9.85 -13.90
N GLU A 140 -23.83 9.42 -13.31
CA GLU A 140 -25.18 9.82 -13.73
C GLU A 140 -25.37 11.33 -13.76
N LYS A 141 -24.79 12.03 -12.80
CA LYS A 141 -24.85 13.49 -12.72
C LYS A 141 -24.03 14.17 -13.81
N ASN A 142 -22.87 13.63 -14.17
CA ASN A 142 -21.92 14.32 -15.06
C ASN A 142 -21.99 13.88 -16.53
N LEU A 143 -22.26 12.59 -16.79
CA LEU A 143 -22.19 11.99 -18.12
C LEU A 143 -23.12 12.66 -19.14
N PRO A 144 -24.41 13.00 -18.86
CA PRO A 144 -25.29 13.62 -19.83
C PRO A 144 -24.80 15.00 -20.32
N ASN A 145 -24.22 15.78 -19.42
CA ASN A 145 -23.67 17.09 -19.77
C ASN A 145 -22.38 16.96 -20.59
N LEU A 146 -21.52 16.01 -20.23
CA LEU A 146 -20.31 15.73 -20.99
C LEU A 146 -20.62 15.21 -22.40
N GLN A 147 -21.59 14.30 -22.55
CA GLN A 147 -22.05 13.80 -23.84
C GLN A 147 -22.55 14.93 -24.75
N LYS A 148 -23.36 15.87 -24.22
CA LYS A 148 -23.82 17.07 -24.98
C LYS A 148 -22.63 17.92 -25.41
N LYS A 149 -21.70 18.19 -24.48
CA LYS A 149 -20.51 19.00 -24.76
C LYS A 149 -19.64 18.35 -25.82
N ALA A 150 -19.30 17.06 -25.68
CA ALA A 150 -18.50 16.31 -26.64
C ALA A 150 -19.11 16.28 -28.09
N ARG A 151 -20.44 16.25 -28.19
CA ARG A 151 -21.15 16.35 -29.50
C ARG A 151 -21.00 17.73 -30.14
N ILE A 152 -21.03 18.80 -29.35
CA ILE A 152 -20.94 20.19 -29.84
C ILE A 152 -19.49 20.54 -30.19
N THR A 153 -18.56 20.27 -29.29
CA THR A 153 -17.16 20.69 -29.44
C THR A 153 -16.36 19.79 -30.37
N GLN A 154 -16.81 18.54 -30.60
CA GLN A 154 -16.06 17.49 -31.33
C GLN A 154 -14.64 17.24 -30.77
N ASN A 155 -14.39 17.65 -29.52
CA ASN A 155 -13.09 17.48 -28.85
C ASN A 155 -12.83 15.99 -28.62
N LYS A 156 -11.62 15.52 -28.97
CA LYS A 156 -11.21 14.10 -28.84
C LYS A 156 -11.15 13.65 -27.40
N ASP A 157 -10.62 14.48 -26.51
CA ASP A 157 -10.48 14.15 -25.09
C ASP A 157 -11.83 14.04 -24.39
N GLU A 158 -12.78 14.93 -24.74
CA GLU A 158 -14.14 14.85 -24.21
C GLU A 158 -14.88 13.61 -24.70
N LYS A 159 -14.74 13.23 -25.98
CA LYS A 159 -15.29 11.98 -26.52
C LYS A 159 -14.70 10.77 -25.81
N ARG A 160 -13.36 10.76 -25.66
CA ARG A 160 -12.67 9.68 -24.97
C ARG A 160 -13.10 9.57 -23.50
N THR A 161 -13.26 10.71 -22.81
CA THR A 161 -13.76 10.72 -21.43
C THR A 161 -15.18 10.14 -21.35
N VAL A 162 -16.07 10.42 -22.29
CA VAL A 162 -17.41 9.80 -22.36
C VAL A 162 -17.29 8.28 -22.45
N GLU A 163 -16.50 7.76 -23.39
CA GLU A 163 -16.30 6.31 -23.58
C GLU A 163 -15.79 5.64 -22.30
N ILE A 164 -14.83 6.26 -21.60
CA ILE A 164 -14.30 5.76 -20.33
C ILE A 164 -15.37 5.73 -19.24
N LEU A 165 -16.16 6.82 -19.11
CA LEU A 165 -17.23 6.87 -18.11
C LEU A 165 -18.33 5.84 -18.37
N GLU A 166 -18.70 5.62 -19.65
CA GLU A 166 -19.66 4.59 -20.05
C GLU A 166 -19.13 3.18 -19.75
N ALA A 167 -17.84 2.91 -19.99
CA ALA A 167 -17.22 1.64 -19.64
C ALA A 167 -17.22 1.40 -18.12
N ILE A 168 -16.85 2.40 -17.34
CA ILE A 168 -16.88 2.35 -15.88
C ILE A 168 -18.32 2.12 -15.40
N GLN A 169 -19.30 2.90 -15.90
CA GLN A 169 -20.70 2.75 -15.53
C GLN A 169 -21.21 1.32 -15.75
N LYS A 170 -20.90 0.73 -16.90
CA LYS A 170 -21.29 -0.64 -17.21
C LYS A 170 -20.78 -1.64 -16.16
N VAL A 171 -19.49 -1.58 -15.83
CA VAL A 171 -18.86 -2.49 -14.85
C VAL A 171 -19.47 -2.30 -13.46
N LEU A 172 -19.72 -1.07 -13.03
CA LEU A 172 -20.37 -0.76 -11.77
C LEU A 172 -21.82 -1.27 -11.72
N MET A 173 -22.57 -1.16 -12.81
CA MET A 173 -23.95 -1.71 -12.92
C MET A 173 -23.98 -3.25 -12.86
N GLU A 174 -22.89 -3.91 -13.25
CA GLU A 174 -22.71 -5.36 -13.08
C GLU A 174 -22.28 -5.75 -11.65
N GLY A 175 -22.13 -4.79 -10.73
CA GLY A 175 -21.74 -5.02 -9.35
C GLY A 175 -20.22 -5.19 -9.13
N ASN A 176 -19.40 -4.89 -10.15
CA ASN A 176 -17.95 -4.98 -10.05
C ASN A 176 -17.30 -3.61 -9.79
N LEU A 177 -16.15 -3.61 -9.13
CA LEU A 177 -15.37 -2.38 -8.92
C LEU A 177 -14.69 -1.95 -10.23
N ALA A 178 -14.60 -0.66 -10.49
CA ALA A 178 -13.99 -0.11 -11.70
C ALA A 178 -12.49 -0.42 -11.84
N ASN A 179 -11.79 -0.74 -10.75
CA ASN A 179 -10.38 -1.14 -10.80
C ASN A 179 -10.15 -2.46 -11.56
N THR A 180 -11.18 -3.29 -11.75
CA THR A 180 -11.11 -4.55 -12.52
C THR A 180 -10.81 -4.32 -14.00
N ILE A 181 -11.20 -3.16 -14.53
CA ILE A 181 -10.94 -2.76 -15.93
C ILE A 181 -9.86 -1.66 -16.05
N LYS A 182 -9.21 -1.30 -14.95
CA LYS A 182 -8.22 -0.22 -14.95
C LYS A 182 -7.06 -0.46 -15.93
N SER A 183 -6.66 -1.70 -16.15
CA SER A 183 -5.61 -2.09 -17.10
C SER A 183 -5.99 -1.88 -18.57
N GLU A 184 -7.27 -1.68 -18.88
CA GLU A 184 -7.75 -1.37 -20.24
C GLU A 184 -7.56 0.10 -20.60
N PHE A 185 -7.25 0.95 -19.63
CA PHE A 185 -7.05 2.38 -19.79
C PHE A 185 -5.58 2.74 -19.87
N SER A 186 -5.24 3.55 -20.87
CA SER A 186 -3.89 4.11 -20.98
C SER A 186 -3.60 5.12 -19.85
N PRO A 187 -2.32 5.46 -19.59
CA PRO A 187 -1.98 6.52 -18.64
C PRO A 187 -2.62 7.87 -19.00
N GLU A 188 -2.79 8.16 -20.28
CA GLU A 188 -3.47 9.34 -20.80
C GLU A 188 -4.98 9.31 -20.47
N ASP A 189 -5.63 8.17 -20.64
CA ASP A 189 -7.03 7.96 -20.27
C ASP A 189 -7.26 8.21 -18.78
N LEU A 190 -6.39 7.66 -17.93
CA LEU A 190 -6.47 7.85 -16.48
C LEU A 190 -6.29 9.33 -16.08
N LYS A 191 -5.48 10.10 -16.82
CA LYS A 191 -5.35 11.55 -16.60
C LYS A 191 -6.65 12.29 -16.91
N LEU A 192 -7.40 11.91 -17.98
CA LEU A 192 -8.66 12.52 -18.34
C LEU A 192 -9.74 12.39 -17.26
N ILE A 193 -9.75 11.28 -16.55
CA ILE A 193 -10.75 10.99 -15.51
C ILE A 193 -10.25 11.26 -14.08
N LYS A 194 -9.01 11.72 -13.90
CA LYS A 194 -8.41 11.94 -12.57
C LYS A 194 -9.25 12.87 -11.68
N SER A 195 -9.87 13.90 -12.26
CA SER A 195 -10.69 14.87 -11.54
C SER A 195 -11.97 14.29 -10.95
N TYR A 196 -12.46 13.17 -11.46
CA TYR A 196 -13.63 12.49 -10.90
C TYR A 196 -13.30 11.77 -9.59
N ASN A 197 -12.04 11.39 -9.38
CA ASN A 197 -11.55 10.74 -8.16
C ASN A 197 -12.45 9.57 -7.72
N PHE A 198 -12.71 8.62 -8.65
CA PHE A 198 -13.55 7.47 -8.42
C PHE A 198 -13.00 6.60 -7.27
N LEU A 199 -13.90 6.23 -6.37
CA LEU A 199 -13.59 5.38 -5.21
C LEU A 199 -13.25 3.96 -5.64
N THR A 200 -14.01 3.43 -6.60
CA THR A 200 -13.90 2.06 -7.10
C THR A 200 -12.70 1.84 -8.04
N LEU A 201 -12.03 2.91 -8.53
CA LEU A 201 -10.78 2.82 -9.30
C LEU A 201 -9.53 2.73 -8.43
N LYS A 202 -9.64 3.00 -7.12
CA LYS A 202 -8.53 2.90 -6.20
C LYS A 202 -8.05 1.45 -6.06
N PRO A 203 -6.76 1.19 -5.81
CA PRO A 203 -6.28 -0.14 -5.45
C PRO A 203 -6.93 -0.63 -4.15
N PHE A 204 -7.36 -1.88 -4.12
CA PHE A 204 -7.92 -2.56 -2.95
C PHE A 204 -6.99 -3.68 -2.49
N ILE A 205 -6.82 -3.78 -1.16
CA ILE A 205 -6.18 -4.88 -0.47
C ILE A 205 -7.16 -5.37 0.59
N TYR A 206 -7.32 -6.68 0.71
CA TYR A 206 -8.13 -7.26 1.75
C TYR A 206 -7.25 -7.78 2.87
N ALA A 207 -7.44 -7.24 4.08
CA ALA A 207 -6.80 -7.75 5.30
C ALA A 207 -7.78 -8.71 5.99
N LEU A 208 -7.54 -10.02 5.84
CA LEU A 208 -8.35 -11.04 6.49
C LEU A 208 -7.87 -11.20 7.94
N ASN A 209 -8.67 -10.72 8.89
CA ASN A 209 -8.37 -10.81 10.31
C ASN A 209 -8.85 -12.15 10.86
N ILE A 210 -7.89 -13.03 11.16
CA ILE A 210 -8.11 -14.41 11.64
C ILE A 210 -7.94 -14.53 13.16
N ALA A 211 -8.44 -15.64 13.72
CA ALA A 211 -8.16 -16.03 15.10
C ALA A 211 -6.73 -16.59 15.24
N GLN A 212 -6.20 -16.63 16.47
CA GLN A 212 -4.89 -17.24 16.74
C GLN A 212 -4.86 -18.73 16.40
N GLU A 213 -5.97 -19.43 16.60
CA GLU A 213 -6.14 -20.86 16.31
C GLU A 213 -6.03 -21.18 14.81
N ASP A 214 -6.27 -20.18 13.95
CA ASP A 214 -6.21 -20.31 12.49
C ASP A 214 -4.83 -20.02 11.90
N LEU A 215 -3.84 -19.63 12.72
CA LEU A 215 -2.49 -19.28 12.26
C LEU A 215 -1.82 -20.41 11.48
N ALA A 216 -2.01 -21.68 11.91
CA ALA A 216 -1.49 -22.84 11.20
C ALA A 216 -2.04 -22.98 9.78
N ASN A 217 -3.22 -22.41 9.50
CA ASN A 217 -3.91 -22.47 8.21
C ASN A 217 -3.77 -21.15 7.40
N ALA A 218 -2.99 -20.19 7.87
CA ALA A 218 -2.92 -18.83 7.31
C ALA A 218 -2.62 -18.82 5.80
N GLU A 219 -1.65 -19.59 5.32
CA GLU A 219 -1.32 -19.64 3.89
C GLU A 219 -2.43 -20.31 3.04
N ALA A 220 -3.11 -21.31 3.58
CA ALA A 220 -4.25 -21.93 2.91
C ALA A 220 -5.41 -20.94 2.79
N LEU A 221 -5.73 -20.22 3.87
CA LEU A 221 -6.73 -19.15 3.88
C LEU A 221 -6.38 -18.02 2.92
N LYS A 222 -5.12 -17.57 2.91
CA LYS A 222 -4.63 -16.55 1.98
C LYS A 222 -4.86 -16.96 0.52
N LYS A 223 -4.50 -18.20 0.17
CA LYS A 223 -4.70 -18.74 -1.17
C LYS A 223 -6.19 -18.84 -1.54
N GLU A 224 -7.00 -19.34 -0.64
CA GLU A 224 -8.45 -19.47 -0.81
C GLU A 224 -9.10 -18.11 -1.05
N PHE A 225 -8.85 -17.14 -0.14
CA PHE A 225 -9.46 -15.82 -0.24
C PHE A 225 -8.92 -15.00 -1.41
N LYS A 226 -7.64 -15.17 -1.78
CA LYS A 226 -7.09 -14.56 -2.99
C LYS A 226 -7.84 -15.01 -4.25
N GLN A 227 -8.24 -16.29 -4.32
CA GLN A 227 -9.04 -16.81 -5.43
C GLN A 227 -10.48 -16.28 -5.39
N LYS A 228 -11.13 -16.34 -4.20
CA LYS A 228 -12.53 -15.89 -4.04
C LYS A 228 -12.72 -14.40 -4.28
N LEU A 229 -11.74 -13.59 -3.86
CA LEU A 229 -11.80 -12.13 -3.97
C LEU A 229 -11.24 -11.61 -5.29
N ASN A 230 -10.48 -12.44 -6.02
CA ASN A 230 -9.70 -12.06 -7.21
C ASN A 230 -8.91 -10.75 -6.98
N ALA A 231 -8.26 -10.64 -5.82
CA ALA A 231 -7.58 -9.42 -5.38
C ALA A 231 -6.45 -9.76 -4.39
N PRO A 232 -5.52 -8.83 -4.11
CA PRO A 232 -4.49 -9.01 -3.11
C PRO A 232 -5.08 -9.21 -1.70
N VAL A 233 -4.60 -10.25 -1.00
CA VAL A 233 -5.02 -10.59 0.37
C VAL A 233 -3.79 -10.67 1.26
N ALA A 234 -3.86 -9.99 2.41
CA ALA A 234 -2.97 -10.20 3.54
C ALA A 234 -3.73 -10.89 4.67
N ILE A 235 -3.11 -11.84 5.34
CA ILE A 235 -3.63 -12.41 6.58
C ILE A 235 -3.08 -11.57 7.73
N VAL A 236 -3.92 -11.26 8.70
CA VAL A 236 -3.52 -10.57 9.93
C VAL A 236 -4.21 -11.24 11.12
N CYS A 237 -3.50 -11.38 12.22
CA CYS A 237 -4.07 -11.74 13.51
C CYS A 237 -3.95 -10.52 14.44
N VAL A 238 -4.94 -9.63 14.37
CA VAL A 238 -4.88 -8.34 15.05
C VAL A 238 -4.83 -8.49 16.56
N LYS A 239 -5.40 -9.57 17.11
CA LYS A 239 -5.32 -9.89 18.53
C LYS A 239 -3.86 -10.17 18.95
N LEU A 240 -3.20 -11.06 18.21
CA LEU A 240 -1.79 -11.39 18.42
C LEU A 240 -0.88 -10.14 18.34
N GLU A 241 -1.08 -9.33 17.30
CA GLU A 241 -0.31 -8.09 17.12
C GLU A 241 -0.55 -7.10 18.27
N SER A 242 -1.79 -7.04 18.79
CA SER A 242 -2.13 -6.19 19.94
C SER A 242 -1.46 -6.67 21.23
N GLU A 243 -1.38 -7.97 21.47
CA GLU A 243 -0.70 -8.57 22.61
C GLU A 243 0.81 -8.31 22.54
N MET A 244 1.41 -8.48 21.37
CA MET A 244 2.84 -8.23 21.14
C MET A 244 3.25 -6.75 21.29
N MET A 245 2.31 -5.80 21.24
CA MET A 245 2.64 -4.38 21.47
C MET A 245 3.15 -4.09 22.90
N GLU A 246 2.81 -4.94 23.86
CA GLU A 246 3.19 -4.78 25.26
C GLU A 246 4.54 -5.45 25.58
N PHE A 247 5.08 -6.26 24.66
CA PHE A 247 6.32 -7.00 24.83
C PHE A 247 7.55 -6.15 24.52
N SER A 248 8.62 -6.36 25.29
CA SER A 248 9.96 -5.89 24.90
C SER A 248 10.41 -6.58 23.59
N PRO A 249 11.42 -6.05 22.89
CA PRO A 249 11.95 -6.69 21.69
C PRO A 249 12.39 -8.14 21.92
N GLU A 250 12.99 -8.42 23.09
CA GLU A 250 13.46 -9.74 23.48
C GLU A 250 12.29 -10.72 23.72
N GLU A 251 11.27 -10.29 24.49
CA GLU A 251 10.05 -11.07 24.75
C GLU A 251 9.28 -11.36 23.47
N ARG A 252 9.26 -10.40 22.53
CA ARG A 252 8.62 -10.60 21.22
C ARG A 252 9.31 -11.70 20.40
N VAL A 253 10.64 -11.71 20.38
CA VAL A 253 11.41 -12.75 19.68
C VAL A 253 11.18 -14.12 20.31
N GLU A 254 11.21 -14.21 21.63
CA GLU A 254 10.96 -15.45 22.39
C GLU A 254 9.55 -15.98 22.08
N PHE A 255 8.54 -15.13 22.20
CA PHE A 255 7.15 -15.50 21.91
C PHE A 255 6.92 -15.95 20.47
N LEU A 256 7.49 -15.24 19.48
CA LEU A 256 7.40 -15.64 18.08
C LEU A 256 8.13 -16.96 17.81
N THR A 257 9.24 -17.22 18.51
CA THR A 257 9.98 -18.48 18.40
C THR A 257 9.15 -19.65 18.93
N GLU A 258 8.54 -19.49 20.10
CA GLU A 258 7.63 -20.50 20.65
C GLU A 258 6.43 -20.75 19.73
N LEU A 259 5.89 -19.69 19.15
CA LEU A 259 4.77 -19.77 18.22
C LEU A 259 5.17 -20.53 16.92
N LEU A 260 6.36 -20.28 16.39
CA LEU A 260 6.91 -21.01 15.23
C LEU A 260 7.12 -22.49 15.54
N GLU A 261 7.62 -22.83 16.73
CA GLU A 261 7.77 -24.23 17.17
C GLU A 261 6.41 -24.95 17.24
N LEU A 262 5.35 -24.24 17.67
CA LEU A 262 3.99 -24.79 17.71
C LEU A 262 3.35 -24.98 16.34
N HIS A 263 3.67 -24.10 15.38
CA HIS A 263 3.06 -24.09 14.05
C HIS A 263 3.94 -24.73 12.96
N GLY A 264 5.14 -25.19 13.29
CA GLY A 264 6.08 -25.83 12.36
C GLY A 264 6.66 -24.84 11.34
N ASP A 265 6.97 -25.33 10.14
CA ASP A 265 7.59 -24.52 9.06
C ASP A 265 6.64 -23.51 8.40
N ASN A 266 5.41 -23.35 8.90
CA ASN A 266 4.47 -22.37 8.35
C ASN A 266 4.84 -20.97 8.81
N PRO A 267 5.01 -20.01 7.88
CA PRO A 267 5.31 -18.63 8.24
C PRO A 267 4.15 -18.01 9.01
N ILE A 268 4.46 -17.36 10.12
CA ILE A 268 3.47 -16.59 10.88
C ILE A 268 3.20 -15.30 10.10
N PRO A 269 1.93 -15.00 9.75
CA PRO A 269 1.59 -13.76 9.09
C PRO A 269 1.89 -12.56 10.00
N THR A 270 2.57 -11.56 9.45
CA THR A 270 2.98 -10.35 10.14
C THR A 270 2.37 -9.10 9.51
N LEU A 271 2.37 -8.00 10.22
CA LEU A 271 1.99 -6.70 9.66
C LEU A 271 2.95 -6.22 8.57
N ASP A 272 4.21 -6.68 8.54
CA ASP A 272 5.16 -6.38 7.45
C ASP A 272 4.62 -6.88 6.09
N ASP A 273 3.93 -8.03 6.06
CA ASP A 273 3.30 -8.55 4.84
C ASP A 273 2.20 -7.61 4.33
N LEU A 274 1.35 -7.11 5.23
CA LEU A 274 0.30 -6.14 4.89
C LEU A 274 0.89 -4.82 4.43
N ILE A 275 1.88 -4.28 5.16
CA ILE A 275 2.55 -3.02 4.84
C ILE A 275 3.22 -3.11 3.47
N GLY A 276 4.01 -4.15 3.22
CA GLY A 276 4.68 -4.37 1.95
C GLY A 276 3.71 -4.59 0.79
N LEU A 277 2.61 -5.32 1.01
CA LEU A 277 1.56 -5.49 0.01
C LEU A 277 0.89 -4.16 -0.34
N ALA A 278 0.53 -3.38 0.68
CA ALA A 278 -0.12 -2.09 0.51
C ALA A 278 0.80 -1.09 -0.23
N PHE A 279 2.07 -1.06 0.11
CA PHE A 279 3.08 -0.24 -0.58
C PHE A 279 3.17 -0.58 -2.08
N ARG A 280 3.27 -1.87 -2.42
CA ARG A 280 3.31 -2.32 -3.82
C ARG A 280 2.02 -2.01 -4.60
N GLN A 281 0.86 -2.08 -3.94
CA GLN A 281 -0.43 -1.75 -4.57
C GLN A 281 -0.58 -0.26 -4.90
N LEU A 282 0.18 0.61 -4.25
CA LEU A 282 0.29 2.03 -4.64
C LEU A 282 1.10 2.24 -5.93
N GLY A 283 1.62 1.18 -6.54
CA GLY A 283 2.52 1.27 -7.69
C GLY A 283 3.88 1.87 -7.31
N LEU A 284 4.31 1.65 -6.07
CA LEU A 284 5.58 2.11 -5.54
C LEU A 284 6.60 0.98 -5.47
N MET A 285 7.85 1.36 -5.64
CA MET A 285 9.02 0.55 -5.34
C MET A 285 10.10 1.43 -4.73
N TYR A 286 11.22 0.85 -4.34
CA TYR A 286 12.36 1.60 -3.84
C TYR A 286 13.69 1.07 -4.38
N TYR A 287 14.63 1.99 -4.51
CA TYR A 287 16.04 1.71 -4.68
C TYR A 287 16.80 2.12 -3.41
N PHE A 288 18.01 1.64 -3.27
CA PHE A 288 18.83 1.89 -2.08
C PHE A 288 20.04 2.78 -2.37
N THR A 289 20.40 3.53 -1.36
CA THR A 289 21.75 4.10 -1.22
C THR A 289 22.35 3.56 0.07
N THR A 290 23.61 3.15 0.06
CA THR A 290 24.28 2.63 1.25
C THR A 290 25.68 3.17 1.41
N GLY A 291 26.09 3.44 2.66
CA GLY A 291 27.40 3.95 3.05
C GLY A 291 27.53 3.98 4.56
N GLU A 292 28.70 4.39 5.06
CA GLU A 292 29.02 4.41 6.49
C GLU A 292 28.06 5.31 7.31
N LYS A 293 27.58 6.42 6.72
CA LYS A 293 26.69 7.36 7.43
C LYS A 293 25.25 6.87 7.45
N GLU A 294 24.76 6.41 6.30
CA GLU A 294 23.35 6.10 6.12
C GLU A 294 23.15 5.01 5.06
N THR A 295 22.23 4.07 5.35
CA THR A 295 21.59 3.20 4.38
C THR A 295 20.13 3.62 4.27
N ARG A 296 19.67 3.98 3.07
CA ARG A 296 18.34 4.52 2.87
C ARG A 296 17.61 3.88 1.71
N ALA A 297 16.31 3.62 1.89
CA ALA A 297 15.38 3.28 0.84
C ALA A 297 14.71 4.56 0.30
N TRP A 298 14.78 4.76 -1.01
CA TRP A 298 14.18 5.89 -1.71
C TRP A 298 12.95 5.42 -2.48
N THR A 299 11.79 5.92 -2.08
CA THR A 299 10.51 5.54 -2.71
C THR A 299 10.34 6.24 -4.05
N ILE A 300 10.04 5.45 -5.09
CA ILE A 300 9.75 5.92 -6.44
C ILE A 300 8.56 5.16 -7.03
N PRO A 301 7.82 5.75 -7.99
CA PRO A 301 6.86 5.00 -8.80
C PRO A 301 7.55 3.87 -9.57
N VAL A 302 6.84 2.75 -9.77
CA VAL A 302 7.28 1.69 -10.69
C VAL A 302 7.49 2.31 -12.08
N ASP A 303 8.42 1.75 -12.86
CA ASP A 303 8.83 2.24 -14.19
C ASP A 303 9.51 3.63 -14.20
N SER A 304 9.95 4.13 -13.05
CA SER A 304 10.72 5.38 -12.99
C SER A 304 12.08 5.24 -13.68
N THR A 305 12.43 6.25 -14.49
CA THR A 305 13.78 6.36 -15.09
C THR A 305 14.80 6.81 -14.05
N ALA A 306 16.10 6.58 -14.33
CA ALA A 306 17.17 6.99 -13.44
C ALA A 306 17.15 8.49 -13.07
N PRO A 307 16.89 9.45 -13.98
CA PRO A 307 16.71 10.86 -13.60
C PRO A 307 15.53 11.09 -12.65
N GLN A 308 14.36 10.43 -12.89
CA GLN A 308 13.20 10.52 -12.01
C GLN A 308 13.50 9.92 -10.62
N ALA A 309 14.26 8.83 -10.56
CA ALA A 309 14.74 8.28 -9.30
C ALA A 309 15.69 9.25 -8.55
N ALA A 310 16.58 9.90 -9.27
CA ALA A 310 17.47 10.91 -8.68
C ALA A 310 16.70 12.10 -8.08
N TRP A 311 15.55 12.47 -8.65
CA TRP A 311 14.65 13.50 -8.10
C TRP A 311 14.18 13.18 -6.68
N ALA A 312 13.98 11.90 -6.35
CA ALA A 312 13.59 11.50 -5.01
C ALA A 312 14.61 11.91 -3.94
N ILE A 313 15.88 12.05 -4.29
CA ILE A 313 16.92 12.56 -3.40
C ILE A 313 16.87 14.10 -3.34
N HIS A 314 16.85 14.75 -4.51
CA HIS A 314 16.73 16.20 -4.64
C HIS A 314 16.26 16.57 -6.05
N SER A 315 15.36 17.56 -6.15
CA SER A 315 14.79 18.01 -7.42
C SER A 315 15.82 18.42 -8.47
N ASP A 316 16.95 18.99 -8.05
CA ASP A 316 18.02 19.41 -8.96
C ASP A 316 18.79 18.24 -9.56
N PHE A 317 18.80 17.07 -8.92
CA PHE A 317 19.51 15.88 -9.40
C PHE A 317 18.92 15.31 -10.69
N GLU A 318 17.61 15.47 -10.92
CA GLU A 318 16.99 15.14 -12.19
C GLU A 318 17.55 16.00 -13.33
N LYS A 319 17.65 17.32 -13.12
CA LYS A 319 18.11 18.28 -14.14
C LYS A 319 19.58 18.09 -14.50
N TRP A 320 20.41 17.80 -13.51
CA TRP A 320 21.86 17.69 -13.67
C TRP A 320 22.37 16.26 -13.80
N PHE A 321 21.44 15.32 -13.99
CA PHE A 321 21.76 13.90 -14.14
C PHE A 321 22.70 13.66 -15.33
N ILE A 322 23.82 12.97 -15.08
CA ILE A 322 24.76 12.51 -16.10
C ILE A 322 24.61 11.02 -16.34
N LYS A 323 24.78 10.23 -15.28
CA LYS A 323 24.72 8.76 -15.28
C LYS A 323 24.50 8.23 -13.87
N ALA A 324 24.10 6.98 -13.78
CA ALA A 324 23.99 6.22 -12.55
C ALA A 324 24.98 5.04 -12.56
N GLU A 325 25.66 4.80 -11.44
CA GLU A 325 26.36 3.56 -11.16
C GLU A 325 25.36 2.66 -10.42
N VAL A 326 25.02 1.51 -10.99
CA VAL A 326 23.93 0.63 -10.52
C VAL A 326 24.42 -0.77 -10.30
N VAL A 327 24.06 -1.38 -9.18
CA VAL A 327 24.27 -2.81 -8.91
C VAL A 327 23.06 -3.36 -8.16
N SER A 328 22.61 -4.58 -8.43
CA SER A 328 21.55 -5.19 -7.64
C SER A 328 22.04 -5.51 -6.22
N THR A 329 21.15 -5.43 -5.24
CA THR A 329 21.45 -5.72 -3.84
C THR A 329 22.14 -7.06 -3.67
N ASP A 330 21.63 -8.13 -4.29
CA ASP A 330 22.19 -9.47 -4.16
C ASP A 330 23.66 -9.54 -4.61
N LYS A 331 23.97 -8.96 -5.77
CA LYS A 331 25.35 -8.92 -6.30
C LYS A 331 26.27 -8.07 -5.45
N LEU A 332 25.76 -6.98 -4.86
CA LEU A 332 26.55 -6.15 -3.97
C LEU A 332 26.88 -6.85 -2.67
N LEU A 333 25.89 -7.52 -2.07
CA LEU A 333 26.09 -8.34 -0.85
C LEU A 333 27.05 -9.51 -1.09
N GLU A 334 26.93 -10.20 -2.22
CA GLU A 334 27.86 -11.27 -2.62
C GLU A 334 29.31 -10.73 -2.81
N ALA A 335 29.45 -9.53 -3.34
CA ALA A 335 30.76 -8.90 -3.48
C ALA A 335 31.34 -8.44 -2.13
N GLY A 336 30.49 -8.13 -1.14
CA GLY A 336 30.84 -7.70 0.21
C GLY A 336 31.30 -6.25 0.35
N SER A 337 31.41 -5.50 -0.75
CA SER A 337 31.61 -4.02 -0.73
C SER A 337 31.47 -3.44 -2.13
N TRP A 338 31.21 -2.13 -2.19
CA TRP A 338 31.17 -1.38 -3.46
C TRP A 338 32.48 -1.46 -4.24
N ALA A 339 33.63 -1.37 -3.56
CA ALA A 339 34.95 -1.46 -4.20
C ALA A 339 35.16 -2.82 -4.87
N LYS A 340 34.85 -3.94 -4.16
CA LYS A 340 34.95 -5.28 -4.71
C LYS A 340 33.95 -5.53 -5.84
N ALA A 341 32.73 -5.00 -5.74
CA ALA A 341 31.76 -5.06 -6.82
C ALA A 341 32.28 -4.36 -8.10
N LYS A 342 32.96 -3.24 -7.94
CA LYS A 342 33.62 -2.52 -9.04
C LYS A 342 34.78 -3.31 -9.65
N GLU A 343 35.64 -3.89 -8.84
CA GLU A 343 36.75 -4.75 -9.29
C GLU A 343 36.26 -5.98 -10.07
N LYS A 344 35.13 -6.55 -9.64
CA LYS A 344 34.48 -7.69 -10.30
C LYS A 344 33.65 -7.30 -11.54
N GLY A 345 33.59 -6.02 -11.90
CA GLY A 345 32.80 -5.53 -13.04
C GLY A 345 31.29 -5.69 -12.88
N LEU A 346 30.77 -5.77 -11.66
CA LEU A 346 29.33 -5.96 -11.36
C LEU A 346 28.54 -4.65 -11.42
N ILE A 347 29.24 -3.49 -11.35
CA ILE A 347 28.62 -2.18 -11.40
C ILE A 347 28.37 -1.79 -12.85
N ARG A 348 27.12 -1.54 -13.18
CA ARG A 348 26.69 -1.05 -14.49
C ARG A 348 26.69 0.46 -14.51
N LEU A 349 27.02 1.05 -15.67
CA LEU A 349 26.89 2.48 -15.93
C LEU A 349 25.65 2.69 -16.77
N GLU A 350 24.65 3.34 -16.20
CA GLU A 350 23.34 3.50 -16.81
C GLU A 350 23.07 4.98 -17.15
N GLY A 351 22.40 5.20 -18.28
CA GLY A 351 22.01 6.51 -18.78
C GLY A 351 20.60 6.94 -18.36
N LYS A 352 20.11 7.99 -19.05
CA LYS A 352 18.81 8.61 -18.74
C LYS A 352 17.60 7.71 -18.96
N GLU A 353 17.71 6.77 -19.90
CA GLU A 353 16.61 5.87 -20.29
C GLU A 353 16.53 4.60 -19.41
N TYR A 354 17.47 4.45 -18.46
CA TYR A 354 17.46 3.29 -17.58
C TYR A 354 16.23 3.31 -16.68
N ILE A 355 15.45 2.24 -16.72
CA ILE A 355 14.32 2.00 -15.81
C ILE A 355 14.87 1.31 -14.56
N VAL A 356 14.78 2.00 -13.43
CA VAL A 356 15.25 1.51 -12.14
C VAL A 356 14.50 0.24 -11.75
N GLN A 357 15.22 -0.74 -11.21
CA GLN A 357 14.64 -1.98 -10.72
C GLN A 357 14.51 -1.95 -9.19
N ASP A 358 13.49 -2.65 -8.66
CA ASP A 358 13.30 -2.76 -7.22
C ASP A 358 14.54 -3.37 -6.55
N GLY A 359 15.07 -2.68 -5.55
CA GLY A 359 16.26 -3.11 -4.82
C GLY A 359 17.59 -2.84 -5.51
N ASP A 360 17.62 -2.05 -6.60
CA ASP A 360 18.88 -1.53 -7.12
C ASP A 360 19.59 -0.69 -6.05
N VAL A 361 20.90 -0.84 -5.92
CA VAL A 361 21.75 0.06 -5.14
C VAL A 361 22.41 1.03 -6.11
N ILE A 362 22.18 2.35 -5.93
CA ILE A 362 22.49 3.36 -6.94
C ILE A 362 23.37 4.48 -6.37
N ILE A 363 24.36 4.89 -7.15
CA ILE A 363 25.12 6.12 -6.95
C ILE A 363 24.94 7.01 -8.19
N PHE A 364 24.21 8.11 -8.03
CA PHE A 364 24.01 9.08 -9.10
C PHE A 364 25.22 9.97 -9.28
N LYS A 365 25.54 10.31 -10.52
CA LYS A 365 26.57 11.27 -10.91
C LYS A 365 25.92 12.44 -11.62
N PHE A 366 26.19 13.65 -11.14
CA PHE A 366 25.65 14.88 -11.68
C PHE A 366 26.75 15.90 -11.92
N ASN A 367 26.47 16.88 -12.76
CA ASN A 367 27.31 18.05 -12.93
C ASN A 367 26.93 19.09 -11.86
N VAL A 368 27.86 19.47 -10.99
CA VAL A 368 27.70 20.52 -9.98
C VAL A 368 28.09 21.84 -10.59
#